data_c483fbcfe3ec494ba569219aab990b60
#
_entry.id   c483fbcfe3ec494ba569219aab990b60
#
_cell.length_a   1.000
_cell.length_b   1.000
_cell.length_c   1.000
_cell.angle_alpha   90.00
_cell.angle_beta   90.00
_cell.angle_gamma   90.00
#
_symmetry.space_group_name_H-M   'P 1'
#
loop_
_entity.id
_entity.type
_entity.pdbx_description
1 polymer ?
#
loop_
_entity_poly.entity_id
_entity_poly.type
_entity_poly.pdbx_seq_one_letter_code
_entity_poly.pdbx_strand_id
1 'polypeptide(L)'
;MGAAAATDHEAEPPQLSDWFNPKKRPDVKTTTDWLAPIIWEETYNRQVLEKHYKRLNITIGLVIWATGKFTEQDLEQFIQSANKHFMIGYNAIFYILMEDFSSLPPIELGPLQTFKVLTVSKGQRIWEDFNITCMKHLNAYILKLIQHEVDFLFSMSINQIFKSDFGVETLGKSVAQIAARWYFENVKNFPYERRSKSAAFIPPGKGDFYYHSAIFGGTPQEVFNFTEEYEKAVTHDIENDLSSTYECHLNKYFFINKPTKLLSPEYNWDPAFRTPPQIKHVKIACQSKGIWVN
;
A
#
# COMPACT_ATOMS: atom_id res chain seq x y z
N MET A 1 -47.55 -22.89 13.39
CA MET A 1 -46.21 -22.95 14.00
C MET A 1 -45.28 -22.20 13.08
N GLY A 2 -45.02 -20.93 13.41
CA GLY A 2 -44.19 -20.04 12.62
C GLY A 2 -42.73 -20.29 12.96
N ALA A 3 -41.92 -20.60 11.94
CA ALA A 3 -40.48 -20.56 12.05
C ALA A 3 -40.06 -19.10 12.14
N ALA A 4 -39.49 -18.70 13.27
CA ALA A 4 -38.87 -17.41 13.42
C ALA A 4 -37.61 -17.40 12.55
N ALA A 5 -37.57 -16.50 11.58
CA ALA A 5 -36.37 -16.18 10.84
C ALA A 5 -35.34 -15.66 11.85
N ALA A 6 -34.25 -16.36 12.01
CA ALA A 6 -33.06 -15.86 12.71
C ALA A 6 -32.57 -14.64 11.91
N THR A 7 -32.74 -13.45 12.48
CA THR A 7 -32.02 -12.27 11.99
C THR A 7 -30.53 -12.51 12.18
N ASP A 8 -29.83 -12.70 11.07
CA ASP A 8 -28.36 -12.61 11.04
C ASP A 8 -28.00 -11.22 11.56
N HIS A 9 -27.66 -11.14 12.84
CA HIS A 9 -26.89 -10.03 13.34
C HIS A 9 -25.53 -10.11 12.63
N GLU A 10 -25.30 -9.26 11.63
CA GLU A 10 -23.97 -9.00 11.11
C GLU A 10 -23.08 -8.77 12.32
N ALA A 11 -22.14 -9.67 12.54
CA ALA A 11 -21.27 -9.54 13.70
C ALA A 11 -20.51 -8.24 13.56
N GLU A 12 -20.70 -7.34 14.51
CA GLU A 12 -19.97 -6.07 14.55
C GLU A 12 -18.47 -6.31 14.43
N PRO A 13 -17.75 -5.45 13.69
CA PRO A 13 -16.29 -5.57 13.60
C PRO A 13 -15.69 -5.46 15.01
N PRO A 14 -14.57 -6.15 15.28
CA PRO A 14 -13.91 -6.05 16.58
C PRO A 14 -13.47 -4.61 16.82
N GLN A 15 -13.68 -4.11 18.05
CA GLN A 15 -13.21 -2.79 18.43
C GLN A 15 -11.69 -2.77 18.45
N LEU A 16 -11.08 -1.60 18.28
CA LEU A 16 -9.63 -1.44 18.25
C LEU A 16 -8.96 -2.07 19.49
N SER A 17 -9.54 -1.88 20.68
CA SER A 17 -9.03 -2.44 21.94
C SER A 17 -9.06 -3.97 22.00
N ASP A 18 -9.84 -4.64 21.15
CA ASP A 18 -9.94 -6.11 21.14
C ASP A 18 -8.71 -6.77 20.49
N TRP A 19 -8.10 -6.10 19.54
CA TRP A 19 -7.02 -6.67 18.75
C TRP A 19 -5.71 -5.87 18.78
N PHE A 20 -5.75 -4.58 19.17
CA PHE A 20 -4.60 -3.69 19.15
C PHE A 20 -4.19 -3.29 20.57
N ASN A 21 -2.94 -3.59 20.93
CA ASN A 21 -2.38 -3.25 22.24
C ASN A 21 -1.09 -2.41 22.11
N PRO A 22 -1.21 -1.09 22.11
CA PRO A 22 -0.07 -0.19 21.97
C PRO A 22 0.95 -0.30 23.13
N LYS A 23 0.52 -0.74 24.30
CA LYS A 23 1.39 -0.89 25.49
C LYS A 23 2.45 -1.99 25.32
N LYS A 24 2.28 -2.90 24.35
CA LYS A 24 3.27 -3.92 24.01
C LYS A 24 4.55 -3.35 23.41
N ARG A 25 4.48 -2.14 22.86
CA ARG A 25 5.60 -1.47 22.21
C ARG A 25 5.77 -0.04 22.75
N PRO A 26 6.24 0.10 24.00
CA PRO A 26 6.50 1.42 24.60
C PRO A 26 7.72 2.13 23.98
N ASP A 27 8.52 1.42 23.22
CA ASP A 27 9.75 1.87 22.55
C ASP A 27 9.50 2.62 21.23
N VAL A 28 8.27 2.61 20.70
CA VAL A 28 7.90 3.24 19.42
C VAL A 28 6.58 3.99 19.52
N LYS A 29 6.32 4.87 18.54
CA LYS A 29 5.00 5.49 18.39
C LYS A 29 4.04 4.48 17.78
N THR A 30 2.98 4.15 18.50
CA THR A 30 1.98 3.13 18.13
C THR A 30 0.65 3.72 17.72
N THR A 31 0.42 5.01 17.98
CA THR A 31 -0.84 5.70 17.68
C THR A 31 -0.54 7.09 17.16
N THR A 32 -1.24 7.49 16.10
CA THR A 32 -1.12 8.85 15.54
C THR A 32 -1.87 9.87 16.39
N ASP A 33 -1.66 11.16 16.12
CA ASP A 33 -2.37 12.24 16.79
C ASP A 33 -3.88 12.25 16.46
N TRP A 34 -4.29 11.66 15.35
CA TRP A 34 -5.69 11.43 14.98
C TRP A 34 -6.21 10.03 15.35
N LEU A 35 -5.53 9.34 16.27
CA LEU A 35 -5.89 8.07 16.88
C LEU A 35 -5.92 6.86 15.92
N ALA A 36 -5.21 6.92 14.81
CA ALA A 36 -5.00 5.77 13.95
C ALA A 36 -3.91 4.85 14.52
N PRO A 37 -4.09 3.52 14.48
CA PRO A 37 -3.06 2.59 14.92
C PRO A 37 -1.90 2.54 13.94
N ILE A 38 -0.69 2.49 14.46
CA ILE A 38 0.54 2.19 13.72
C ILE A 38 0.90 0.74 14.03
N ILE A 39 0.90 -0.10 13.01
CA ILE A 39 1.06 -1.54 13.17
C ILE A 39 2.54 -1.90 13.28
N TRP A 40 2.94 -2.37 14.45
CA TRP A 40 4.23 -2.93 14.77
C TRP A 40 4.09 -4.39 15.20
N GLU A 41 5.14 -5.17 15.06
CA GLU A 41 5.16 -6.51 15.67
C GLU A 41 4.80 -6.42 17.17
N GLU A 42 4.09 -7.41 17.68
CA GLU A 42 3.57 -7.52 19.06
C GLU A 42 2.36 -6.62 19.38
N THR A 43 2.03 -5.61 18.58
CA THR A 43 0.90 -4.69 18.90
C THR A 43 -0.47 -5.25 18.56
N TYR A 44 -0.55 -6.28 17.74
CA TYR A 44 -1.83 -6.79 17.23
C TYR A 44 -2.06 -8.26 17.57
N ASN A 45 -3.33 -8.60 17.71
CA ASN A 45 -3.80 -9.97 17.81
C ASN A 45 -4.48 -10.38 16.52
N ARG A 46 -3.73 -11.09 15.66
CA ARG A 46 -4.22 -11.53 14.34
C ARG A 46 -5.40 -12.49 14.46
N GLN A 47 -5.42 -13.35 15.46
CA GLN A 47 -6.49 -14.35 15.64
C GLN A 47 -7.86 -13.70 15.85
N VAL A 48 -7.94 -12.61 16.59
CA VAL A 48 -9.18 -11.85 16.79
C VAL A 48 -9.68 -11.30 15.46
N LEU A 49 -8.80 -10.72 14.67
CA LEU A 49 -9.13 -10.19 13.34
C LEU A 49 -9.51 -11.28 12.36
N GLU A 50 -8.79 -12.40 12.35
CA GLU A 50 -9.08 -13.54 11.47
C GLU A 50 -10.47 -14.14 11.73
N LYS A 51 -10.88 -14.24 12.99
CA LYS A 51 -12.22 -14.71 13.33
C LYS A 51 -13.30 -13.85 12.67
N HIS A 52 -13.12 -12.54 12.66
CA HIS A 52 -14.05 -11.60 12.02
C HIS A 52 -14.01 -11.71 10.49
N TYR A 53 -12.83 -11.57 9.88
CA TYR A 53 -12.70 -11.51 8.43
C TYR A 53 -13.00 -12.84 7.72
N LYS A 54 -12.68 -13.98 8.35
CA LYS A 54 -13.07 -15.30 7.79
C LYS A 54 -14.56 -15.50 7.75
N ARG A 55 -15.29 -14.98 8.74
CA ARG A 55 -16.76 -15.01 8.74
C ARG A 55 -17.36 -14.22 7.59
N LEU A 56 -16.74 -13.10 7.23
CA LEU A 56 -17.18 -12.24 6.13
C LEU A 56 -16.76 -12.78 4.75
N ASN A 57 -15.92 -13.81 4.67
CA ASN A 57 -15.42 -14.39 3.42
C ASN A 57 -14.86 -13.35 2.46
N ILE A 58 -14.01 -12.45 2.95
CA ILE A 58 -13.45 -11.34 2.18
C ILE A 58 -12.49 -11.80 1.10
N THR A 59 -12.37 -10.97 0.07
CA THR A 59 -11.35 -11.09 -0.98
C THR A 59 -10.46 -9.85 -0.96
N ILE A 60 -9.15 -10.05 -1.03
CA ILE A 60 -8.16 -8.97 -1.04
C ILE A 60 -7.48 -8.91 -2.41
N GLY A 61 -7.47 -7.73 -3.01
CA GLY A 61 -6.74 -7.45 -4.23
C GLY A 61 -5.34 -6.92 -3.96
N LEU A 62 -4.40 -7.30 -4.81
CA LEU A 62 -3.04 -6.76 -4.83
C LEU A 62 -2.73 -6.28 -6.23
N VAL A 63 -2.62 -4.96 -6.41
CA VAL A 63 -2.13 -4.35 -7.64
C VAL A 63 -0.61 -4.40 -7.64
N ILE A 64 -0.04 -5.04 -8.65
CA ILE A 64 1.39 -5.23 -8.83
C ILE A 64 1.84 -4.39 -10.04
N TRP A 65 2.67 -3.39 -9.79
CA TRP A 65 3.20 -2.51 -10.83
C TRP A 65 4.41 -3.15 -11.49
N ALA A 66 4.17 -3.90 -12.55
CA ALA A 66 5.18 -4.51 -13.39
C ALA A 66 5.46 -3.63 -14.62
N THR A 67 5.83 -2.37 -14.39
CA THR A 67 6.03 -1.33 -15.39
C THR A 67 7.40 -0.66 -15.22
N GLY A 68 7.95 -0.14 -16.31
CA GLY A 68 9.24 0.53 -16.29
C GLY A 68 10.44 -0.42 -16.32
N LYS A 69 11.54 -0.03 -15.68
CA LYS A 69 12.79 -0.81 -15.69
C LYS A 69 12.80 -1.86 -14.59
N PHE A 70 12.31 -3.03 -14.89
CA PHE A 70 12.44 -4.21 -14.02
C PHE A 70 12.78 -5.43 -14.89
N THR A 71 13.25 -6.51 -14.26
CA THR A 71 13.49 -7.77 -14.93
C THR A 71 12.33 -8.73 -14.70
N GLU A 72 12.16 -9.71 -15.59
CA GLU A 72 11.24 -10.81 -15.39
C GLU A 72 11.49 -11.52 -14.04
N GLN A 73 12.76 -11.66 -13.67
CA GLN A 73 13.17 -12.23 -12.39
C GLN A 73 12.71 -11.40 -11.18
N ASP A 74 12.72 -10.07 -11.26
CA ASP A 74 12.20 -9.19 -10.18
C ASP A 74 10.72 -9.46 -9.93
N LEU A 75 9.94 -9.55 -11.01
CA LEU A 75 8.51 -9.84 -10.94
C LEU A 75 8.26 -11.25 -10.40
N GLU A 76 9.01 -12.24 -10.87
CA GLU A 76 8.90 -13.63 -10.40
C GLU A 76 9.18 -13.73 -8.90
N GLN A 77 10.26 -13.13 -8.43
CA GLN A 77 10.63 -13.13 -7.00
C GLN A 77 9.55 -12.44 -6.13
N PHE A 78 9.02 -11.30 -6.61
CA PHE A 78 7.94 -10.62 -5.91
C PHE A 78 6.70 -11.52 -5.78
N ILE A 79 6.23 -12.09 -6.89
CA ILE A 79 5.05 -12.96 -6.91
C ILE A 79 5.25 -14.21 -6.06
N GLN A 80 6.41 -14.85 -6.14
CA GLN A 80 6.71 -16.04 -5.32
C GLN A 80 6.68 -15.72 -3.84
N SER A 81 7.24 -14.58 -3.42
CA SER A 81 7.22 -14.18 -2.01
C SER A 81 5.81 -13.76 -1.56
N ALA A 82 5.05 -13.07 -2.41
CA ALA A 82 3.67 -12.72 -2.13
C ALA A 82 2.77 -13.96 -2.01
N ASN A 83 2.98 -14.96 -2.87
CA ASN A 83 2.27 -16.23 -2.79
C ASN A 83 2.44 -16.92 -1.44
N LYS A 84 3.61 -16.79 -0.82
CA LYS A 84 3.91 -17.39 0.49
C LYS A 84 3.38 -16.60 1.68
N HIS A 85 3.21 -15.29 1.55
CA HIS A 85 3.06 -14.40 2.71
C HIS A 85 1.89 -13.42 2.63
N PHE A 86 1.36 -13.14 1.43
CA PHE A 86 0.28 -12.16 1.29
C PHE A 86 -1.08 -12.81 1.55
N MET A 87 -1.75 -12.37 2.61
CA MET A 87 -3.13 -12.75 2.96
C MET A 87 -3.38 -14.27 2.93
N ILE A 88 -2.48 -15.04 3.51
CA ILE A 88 -2.56 -16.49 3.53
C ILE A 88 -3.84 -16.95 4.25
N GLY A 89 -4.58 -17.86 3.61
CA GLY A 89 -5.87 -18.34 4.10
C GLY A 89 -7.09 -17.51 3.68
N TYR A 90 -6.88 -16.50 2.84
CA TYR A 90 -7.94 -15.66 2.27
C TYR A 90 -7.93 -15.73 0.74
N ASN A 91 -9.09 -15.47 0.13
CA ASN A 91 -9.15 -15.26 -1.31
C ASN A 91 -8.33 -14.01 -1.66
N ALA A 92 -7.41 -14.15 -2.59
CA ALA A 92 -6.58 -13.05 -3.07
C ALA A 92 -6.54 -13.02 -4.60
N ILE A 93 -6.63 -11.82 -5.17
CA ILE A 93 -6.50 -11.60 -6.61
C ILE A 93 -5.30 -10.70 -6.85
N PHE A 94 -4.32 -11.19 -7.60
CA PHE A 94 -3.16 -10.42 -8.03
C PHE A 94 -3.45 -9.78 -9.39
N TYR A 95 -3.52 -8.45 -9.42
CA TYR A 95 -3.69 -7.67 -10.64
C TYR A 95 -2.32 -7.18 -11.10
N ILE A 96 -1.78 -7.82 -12.12
CA ILE A 96 -0.45 -7.50 -12.66
C ILE A 96 -0.61 -6.48 -13.77
N LEU A 97 -0.20 -5.24 -13.51
CA LEU A 97 -0.22 -4.16 -14.50
C LEU A 97 1.11 -4.15 -15.23
N MET A 98 1.07 -4.38 -16.54
CA MET A 98 2.28 -4.44 -17.37
C MET A 98 2.01 -3.94 -18.79
N GLU A 99 3.08 -3.52 -19.45
CA GLU A 99 3.03 -3.00 -20.82
C GLU A 99 3.11 -4.12 -21.87
N ASP A 100 3.86 -5.16 -21.57
CA ASP A 100 4.16 -6.26 -22.49
C ASP A 100 4.00 -7.62 -21.80
N PHE A 101 3.04 -8.39 -22.24
CA PHE A 101 2.76 -9.74 -21.72
C PHE A 101 3.87 -10.75 -21.98
N SER A 102 4.76 -10.50 -22.97
CA SER A 102 5.88 -11.40 -23.25
C SER A 102 6.88 -11.50 -22.11
N SER A 103 6.88 -10.52 -21.20
CA SER A 103 7.73 -10.47 -20.02
C SER A 103 7.08 -11.10 -18.77
N LEU A 104 5.92 -11.77 -18.92
CA LEU A 104 5.26 -12.43 -17.82
C LEU A 104 5.99 -13.74 -17.48
N PRO A 105 6.54 -13.92 -16.26
CA PRO A 105 7.14 -15.17 -15.85
C PRO A 105 6.08 -16.25 -15.63
N PRO A 106 6.46 -17.54 -15.57
CA PRO A 106 5.57 -18.58 -15.09
C PRO A 106 5.10 -18.27 -13.67
N ILE A 107 3.78 -18.35 -13.45
CA ILE A 107 3.15 -18.01 -12.16
C ILE A 107 2.51 -19.26 -11.59
N GLU A 108 3.00 -19.68 -10.41
CA GLU A 108 2.39 -20.73 -9.59
C GLU A 108 1.76 -20.09 -8.37
N LEU A 109 0.45 -20.31 -8.18
CA LEU A 109 -0.31 -19.76 -7.08
C LEU A 109 -0.92 -20.84 -6.20
N GLY A 110 -1.16 -20.51 -4.94
CA GLY A 110 -1.90 -21.35 -4.00
C GLY A 110 -3.40 -21.43 -4.37
N PRO A 111 -4.16 -22.32 -3.71
CA PRO A 111 -5.54 -22.64 -4.11
C PRO A 111 -6.54 -21.50 -3.93
N LEU A 112 -6.25 -20.53 -3.06
CA LEU A 112 -7.11 -19.34 -2.83
C LEU A 112 -6.66 -18.11 -3.59
N GLN A 113 -5.61 -18.24 -4.40
CA GLN A 113 -5.00 -17.14 -5.12
C GLN A 113 -5.29 -17.26 -6.61
N THR A 114 -5.61 -16.15 -7.22
CA THR A 114 -5.75 -16.01 -8.68
C THR A 114 -4.99 -14.79 -9.14
N PHE A 115 -4.74 -14.69 -10.45
CA PHE A 115 -4.16 -13.46 -11.01
C PHE A 115 -4.89 -13.05 -12.29
N LYS A 116 -4.82 -11.75 -12.56
CA LYS A 116 -5.26 -11.15 -13.82
C LYS A 116 -4.17 -10.22 -14.33
N VAL A 117 -3.88 -10.29 -15.61
CA VAL A 117 -2.92 -9.39 -16.25
C VAL A 117 -3.69 -8.25 -16.89
N LEU A 118 -3.36 -7.03 -16.51
CA LEU A 118 -4.02 -5.83 -16.99
C LEU A 118 -3.01 -5.00 -17.79
N THR A 119 -3.40 -4.65 -19.02
CA THR A 119 -2.52 -3.89 -19.92
C THR A 119 -2.47 -2.42 -19.51
N VAL A 120 -1.27 -1.88 -19.49
CA VAL A 120 -1.01 -0.45 -19.40
C VAL A 120 -0.39 0.00 -20.74
N SER A 121 -1.01 0.97 -21.40
CA SER A 121 -0.44 1.50 -22.64
C SER A 121 0.83 2.32 -22.35
N LYS A 122 1.84 2.17 -23.19
CA LYS A 122 2.94 3.12 -23.24
C LYS A 122 2.35 4.48 -23.62
N GLY A 123 2.55 5.50 -22.77
CA GLY A 123 2.09 6.84 -23.06
C GLY A 123 2.50 7.26 -24.48
N GLN A 124 1.55 7.75 -25.28
CA GLN A 124 1.78 8.10 -26.68
C GLN A 124 2.61 9.38 -26.84
N ARG A 125 2.93 10.08 -25.76
CA ARG A 125 3.66 11.35 -25.77
C ARG A 125 4.89 11.27 -24.88
N ILE A 126 6.00 11.76 -25.40
CA ILE A 126 7.31 11.83 -24.74
C ILE A 126 7.30 12.61 -23.41
N TRP A 127 6.26 13.41 -23.16
CA TRP A 127 6.06 14.27 -21.98
C TRP A 127 4.93 13.84 -21.04
N GLU A 128 4.20 12.77 -21.33
CA GLU A 128 3.24 12.26 -20.35
C GLU A 128 4.04 11.62 -19.20
N ASP A 129 3.83 12.14 -18.00
CA ASP A 129 4.34 11.48 -16.80
C ASP A 129 3.79 10.05 -16.81
N PHE A 130 4.71 9.09 -16.84
CA PHE A 130 4.38 7.67 -16.88
C PHE A 130 3.46 7.28 -15.71
N ASN A 131 3.65 7.90 -14.54
CA ASN A 131 2.84 7.63 -13.36
C ASN A 131 1.39 8.09 -13.54
N ILE A 132 1.14 9.21 -14.20
CA ILE A 132 -0.24 9.67 -14.45
C ILE A 132 -0.98 8.71 -15.38
N THR A 133 -0.30 8.20 -16.41
CA THR A 133 -0.87 7.18 -17.31
C THR A 133 -1.22 5.90 -16.55
N CYS A 134 -0.32 5.42 -15.71
CA CYS A 134 -0.56 4.27 -14.84
C CYS A 134 -1.75 4.50 -13.90
N MET A 135 -1.86 5.69 -13.28
CA MET A 135 -2.97 6.00 -12.38
C MET A 135 -4.31 6.09 -13.10
N LYS A 136 -4.34 6.62 -14.33
CA LYS A 136 -5.54 6.62 -15.17
C LYS A 136 -6.01 5.20 -15.49
N HIS A 137 -5.09 4.30 -15.81
CA HIS A 137 -5.41 2.89 -16.03
C HIS A 137 -5.94 2.23 -14.77
N LEU A 138 -5.28 2.42 -13.63
CA LEU A 138 -5.74 1.86 -12.36
C LEU A 138 -7.13 2.38 -11.99
N ASN A 139 -7.37 3.68 -12.13
CA ASN A 139 -8.68 4.29 -11.93
C ASN A 139 -9.76 3.59 -12.75
N ALA A 140 -9.53 3.42 -14.04
CA ALA A 140 -10.48 2.75 -14.94
C ALA A 140 -10.70 1.26 -14.58
N TYR A 141 -9.65 0.55 -14.19
CA TYR A 141 -9.76 -0.85 -13.76
C TYR A 141 -10.50 -1.00 -12.43
N ILE A 142 -10.31 -0.08 -11.49
CA ILE A 142 -11.07 -0.08 -10.24
C ILE A 142 -12.57 0.06 -10.53
N LEU A 143 -12.95 1.03 -11.35
CA LEU A 143 -14.35 1.27 -11.70
C LEU A 143 -15.01 0.10 -12.42
N LYS A 144 -14.32 -0.49 -13.39
CA LYS A 144 -14.91 -1.48 -14.30
C LYS A 144 -14.84 -2.90 -13.74
N LEU A 145 -13.86 -3.20 -12.91
CA LEU A 145 -13.55 -4.58 -12.54
C LEU A 145 -13.28 -4.74 -11.04
N ILE A 146 -12.25 -4.11 -10.52
CA ILE A 146 -11.67 -4.44 -9.21
C ILE A 146 -12.65 -4.23 -8.07
N GLN A 147 -13.40 -3.11 -8.08
CA GLN A 147 -14.36 -2.81 -7.01
C GLN A 147 -15.48 -3.84 -6.86
N HIS A 148 -15.75 -4.64 -7.92
CA HIS A 148 -16.76 -5.69 -7.91
C HIS A 148 -16.20 -7.05 -7.47
N GLU A 149 -14.89 -7.17 -7.33
CA GLU A 149 -14.22 -8.43 -7.05
C GLU A 149 -13.57 -8.49 -5.67
N VAL A 150 -13.20 -7.35 -5.09
CA VAL A 150 -12.45 -7.31 -3.83
C VAL A 150 -13.05 -6.34 -2.81
N ASP A 151 -12.83 -6.66 -1.54
CA ASP A 151 -13.26 -5.85 -0.41
C ASP A 151 -12.17 -4.86 0.03
N PHE A 152 -10.90 -5.23 -0.13
CA PHE A 152 -9.72 -4.41 0.13
C PHE A 152 -8.74 -4.52 -1.02
N LEU A 153 -8.00 -3.44 -1.24
CA LEU A 153 -7.05 -3.33 -2.34
C LEU A 153 -5.73 -2.73 -1.83
N PHE A 154 -4.62 -3.42 -2.10
CA PHE A 154 -3.28 -2.88 -1.93
C PHE A 154 -2.63 -2.61 -3.28
N SER A 155 -1.80 -1.58 -3.33
CA SER A 155 -0.92 -1.25 -4.45
C SER A 155 0.53 -1.39 -3.99
N MET A 156 1.31 -2.19 -4.69
CA MET A 156 2.70 -2.46 -4.33
C MET A 156 3.62 -2.42 -5.54
N SER A 157 4.82 -1.87 -5.33
CA SER A 157 5.91 -1.96 -6.29
C SER A 157 6.65 -3.28 -6.17
N ILE A 158 7.27 -3.75 -7.26
CA ILE A 158 7.93 -5.05 -7.31
C ILE A 158 9.38 -5.08 -6.80
N ASN A 159 9.92 -3.94 -6.41
CA ASN A 159 11.28 -3.84 -5.85
C ASN A 159 11.34 -4.17 -4.35
N GLN A 160 10.54 -5.13 -3.92
CA GLN A 160 10.45 -5.58 -2.54
C GLN A 160 10.12 -7.06 -2.47
N ILE A 161 10.47 -7.69 -1.36
CA ILE A 161 10.23 -9.12 -1.11
C ILE A 161 9.54 -9.29 0.24
N PHE A 162 8.47 -10.07 0.27
CA PHE A 162 7.86 -10.52 1.53
C PHE A 162 8.80 -11.49 2.25
N LYS A 163 9.05 -11.21 3.52
CA LYS A 163 9.89 -12.04 4.41
C LYS A 163 9.06 -12.75 5.47
N SER A 164 7.87 -12.25 5.74
CA SER A 164 6.94 -12.76 6.74
C SER A 164 5.51 -12.39 6.36
N ASP A 165 4.53 -12.97 7.03
CA ASP A 165 3.13 -12.81 6.67
C ASP A 165 2.63 -11.38 6.78
N PHE A 166 2.06 -10.92 5.69
CA PHE A 166 1.30 -9.69 5.53
C PHE A 166 -0.18 -10.06 5.60
N GLY A 167 -0.78 -9.92 6.75
CA GLY A 167 -2.09 -10.46 7.05
C GLY A 167 -3.15 -9.39 7.35
N VAL A 168 -4.24 -9.83 7.94
CA VAL A 168 -5.43 -9.00 8.21
C VAL A 168 -5.20 -7.83 9.16
N GLU A 169 -4.11 -7.82 9.90
CA GLU A 169 -3.68 -6.66 10.70
C GLU A 169 -3.45 -5.40 9.86
N THR A 170 -3.18 -5.58 8.59
CA THR A 170 -2.93 -4.49 7.64
C THR A 170 -4.19 -3.91 7.01
N LEU A 171 -5.33 -4.57 7.17
CA LEU A 171 -6.60 -4.16 6.56
C LEU A 171 -7.18 -2.93 7.26
N GLY A 172 -7.63 -1.98 6.48
CA GLY A 172 -8.28 -0.75 6.95
C GLY A 172 -8.89 0.01 5.79
N LYS A 173 -9.66 1.03 6.10
CA LYS A 173 -10.32 1.87 5.09
C LYS A 173 -9.30 2.60 4.22
N SER A 174 -8.25 3.17 4.84
CA SER A 174 -7.15 3.87 4.18
C SER A 174 -5.84 3.55 4.89
N VAL A 175 -4.90 2.96 4.18
CA VAL A 175 -3.66 2.40 4.75
C VAL A 175 -2.44 3.01 4.07
N ALA A 176 -1.56 3.59 4.87
CA ALA A 176 -0.29 4.16 4.41
C ALA A 176 0.89 3.46 5.09
N GLN A 177 2.03 3.43 4.42
CA GLN A 177 3.26 2.83 4.94
C GLN A 177 4.27 3.93 5.30
N ILE A 178 4.80 3.87 6.52
CA ILE A 178 5.80 4.83 6.98
C ILE A 178 7.15 4.45 6.36
N ALA A 179 7.81 5.42 5.72
CA ALA A 179 9.10 5.22 5.10
C ALA A 179 10.19 4.98 6.15
N ALA A 180 10.89 3.86 6.02
CA ALA A 180 11.95 3.44 6.95
C ALA A 180 13.07 4.49 7.10
N ARG A 181 13.50 5.06 5.98
CA ARG A 181 14.56 6.08 5.97
C ARG A 181 14.24 7.30 6.81
N TRP A 182 12.97 7.72 6.85
CA TRP A 182 12.56 8.99 7.44
C TRP A 182 11.90 8.85 8.81
N TYR A 183 11.63 7.63 9.26
CA TYR A 183 10.92 7.39 10.51
C TYR A 183 11.64 8.00 11.74
N PHE A 184 12.96 7.90 11.77
CA PHE A 184 13.78 8.41 12.88
C PHE A 184 14.25 9.85 12.68
N GLU A 185 13.87 10.47 11.54
CA GLU A 185 14.26 11.81 11.18
C GLU A 185 13.26 12.86 11.67
N ASN A 186 13.73 14.09 11.78
CA ASN A 186 12.86 15.23 12.12
C ASN A 186 12.01 15.60 10.90
N VAL A 187 10.73 15.96 11.12
CA VAL A 187 9.80 16.42 10.07
C VAL A 187 10.38 17.52 9.18
N LYS A 188 11.26 18.37 9.74
CA LYS A 188 11.93 19.43 8.97
C LYS A 188 12.81 18.91 7.83
N ASN A 189 13.29 17.67 7.96
CA ASN A 189 14.17 17.01 6.98
C ASN A 189 13.41 16.22 5.94
N PHE A 190 12.09 16.06 6.08
CA PHE A 190 11.30 15.27 5.14
C PHE A 190 11.30 15.92 3.76
N PRO A 191 11.52 15.14 2.69
CA PRO A 191 11.62 15.64 1.32
C PRO A 191 10.24 15.92 0.71
N TYR A 192 9.36 16.63 1.44
CA TYR A 192 8.10 17.11 0.91
C TYR A 192 8.32 18.14 -0.19
N GLU A 193 7.34 18.30 -1.07
CA GLU A 193 7.34 19.40 -2.02
C GLU A 193 7.19 20.74 -1.29
N ARG A 194 8.15 21.64 -1.52
CA ARG A 194 8.22 22.93 -0.83
C ARG A 194 7.91 24.15 -1.70
N ARG A 195 7.69 23.94 -3.00
CA ARG A 195 7.25 25.01 -3.91
C ARG A 195 5.77 25.26 -3.72
N SER A 196 5.40 26.44 -3.26
CA SER A 196 4.03 26.80 -2.88
C SER A 196 3.01 26.75 -4.04
N LYS A 197 3.49 26.80 -5.28
CA LYS A 197 2.64 26.70 -6.48
C LYS A 197 2.29 25.26 -6.85
N SER A 198 3.02 24.27 -6.34
CA SER A 198 2.73 22.86 -6.61
C SER A 198 1.51 22.38 -5.84
N ALA A 199 0.71 21.53 -6.48
CA ALA A 199 -0.40 20.85 -5.81
C ALA A 199 0.09 19.88 -4.71
N ALA A 200 1.34 19.46 -4.74
CA ALA A 200 1.96 18.61 -3.72
C ALA A 200 2.55 19.41 -2.53
N PHE A 201 2.41 20.72 -2.51
CA PHE A 201 3.00 21.58 -1.48
C PHE A 201 2.53 21.23 -0.07
N ILE A 202 3.50 21.02 0.82
CA ILE A 202 3.30 20.94 2.26
C ILE A 202 4.13 22.06 2.91
N PRO A 203 3.52 22.97 3.68
CA PRO A 203 4.23 24.11 4.30
C PRO A 203 5.37 23.66 5.22
N PRO A 204 6.46 24.44 5.34
CA PRO A 204 7.52 24.18 6.31
C PRO A 204 6.98 24.02 7.72
N GLY A 205 7.49 23.03 8.45
CA GLY A 205 7.06 22.73 9.83
C GLY A 205 5.72 21.97 9.92
N LYS A 206 5.08 21.68 8.80
CA LYS A 206 3.88 20.84 8.73
C LYS A 206 4.22 19.46 8.19
N GLY A 207 3.35 18.49 8.51
CA GLY A 207 3.47 17.09 8.17
C GLY A 207 3.45 16.22 9.41
N ASP A 208 3.11 14.96 9.24
CA ASP A 208 2.98 14.00 10.34
C ASP A 208 4.06 12.92 10.23
N PHE A 209 4.10 12.24 9.09
CA PHE A 209 5.04 11.19 8.73
C PHE A 209 5.47 11.40 7.29
N TYR A 210 6.58 10.74 6.90
CA TYR A 210 6.90 10.58 5.51
C TYR A 210 6.48 9.19 5.06
N TYR A 211 5.53 9.14 4.12
CA TYR A 211 4.96 7.90 3.62
C TYR A 211 5.72 7.40 2.39
N HIS A 212 5.93 6.09 2.33
CA HIS A 212 6.61 5.44 1.22
C HIS A 212 5.61 5.02 0.15
N SER A 213 5.94 5.27 -1.11
CA SER A 213 5.09 4.96 -2.26
C SER A 213 5.03 3.47 -2.63
N ALA A 214 5.90 2.66 -2.06
CA ALA A 214 5.98 1.22 -2.38
C ALA A 214 4.73 0.43 -1.94
N ILE A 215 4.01 0.90 -0.93
CA ILE A 215 2.81 0.24 -0.38
C ILE A 215 1.81 1.28 0.03
N PHE A 216 0.61 1.18 -0.49
CA PHE A 216 -0.58 1.83 0.07
C PHE A 216 -1.82 1.01 -0.27
N GLY A 217 -2.89 1.23 0.44
CA GLY A 217 -4.10 0.47 0.21
C GLY A 217 -5.30 0.99 1.00
N GLY A 218 -6.33 0.18 1.01
CA GLY A 218 -7.58 0.47 1.68
C GLY A 218 -8.75 -0.23 1.01
N THR A 219 -9.95 0.33 1.16
CA THR A 219 -11.07 -0.10 0.33
C THR A 219 -10.84 0.31 -1.14
N PRO A 220 -11.44 -0.37 -2.13
CA PRO A 220 -11.33 0.03 -3.52
C PRO A 220 -11.69 1.50 -3.75
N GLN A 221 -12.70 2.01 -3.04
CA GLN A 221 -13.12 3.41 -3.14
C GLN A 221 -12.02 4.39 -2.68
N GLU A 222 -11.30 4.07 -1.61
CA GLU A 222 -10.20 4.94 -1.13
C GLU A 222 -9.00 4.94 -2.09
N VAL A 223 -8.68 3.79 -2.66
CA VAL A 223 -7.63 3.72 -3.68
C VAL A 223 -8.05 4.46 -4.96
N PHE A 224 -9.32 4.35 -5.35
CA PHE A 224 -9.89 5.12 -6.45
C PHE A 224 -9.80 6.63 -6.19
N ASN A 225 -10.18 7.09 -5.01
CA ASN A 225 -10.09 8.51 -4.64
C ASN A 225 -8.65 9.03 -4.75
N PHE A 226 -7.66 8.23 -4.33
CA PHE A 226 -6.25 8.59 -4.49
C PHE A 226 -5.87 8.76 -5.96
N THR A 227 -6.29 7.83 -6.84
CA THR A 227 -5.97 7.93 -8.27
C THR A 227 -6.56 9.19 -8.91
N GLU A 228 -7.78 9.58 -8.54
CA GLU A 228 -8.42 10.80 -9.03
C GLU A 228 -7.70 12.07 -8.55
N GLU A 229 -7.42 12.15 -7.26
CA GLU A 229 -6.72 13.32 -6.70
C GLU A 229 -5.28 13.43 -7.22
N TYR A 230 -4.61 12.30 -7.44
CA TYR A 230 -3.29 12.27 -8.06
C TYR A 230 -3.33 12.85 -9.49
N GLU A 231 -4.27 12.41 -10.31
CA GLU A 231 -4.43 12.89 -11.68
C GLU A 231 -4.68 14.42 -11.71
N LYS A 232 -5.59 14.92 -10.86
CA LYS A 232 -5.86 16.35 -10.73
C LYS A 232 -4.62 17.14 -10.31
N ALA A 233 -3.90 16.64 -9.31
CA ALA A 233 -2.73 17.31 -8.75
C ALA A 233 -1.57 17.39 -9.76
N VAL A 234 -1.30 16.30 -10.46
CA VAL A 234 -0.25 16.27 -11.49
C VAL A 234 -0.62 17.14 -12.69
N THR A 235 -1.88 17.12 -13.11
CA THR A 235 -2.36 17.99 -14.20
C THR A 235 -2.18 19.47 -13.83
N HIS A 236 -2.54 19.87 -12.61
CA HIS A 236 -2.29 21.21 -12.11
C HIS A 236 -0.81 21.60 -12.17
N ASP A 237 0.08 20.70 -11.73
CA ASP A 237 1.51 20.98 -11.74
C ASP A 237 2.05 21.14 -13.17
N ILE A 238 1.63 20.29 -14.10
CA ILE A 238 2.00 20.39 -15.52
C ILE A 238 1.53 21.73 -16.12
N GLU A 239 0.30 22.16 -15.85
CA GLU A 239 -0.25 23.44 -16.33
C GLU A 239 0.48 24.67 -15.76
N ASN A 240 1.20 24.51 -14.65
CA ASN A 240 2.01 25.54 -14.01
C ASN A 240 3.52 25.37 -14.23
N ASP A 241 3.94 24.58 -15.21
CA ASP A 241 5.34 24.27 -15.51
C ASP A 241 6.09 23.69 -14.30
N LEU A 242 5.39 22.92 -13.47
CA LEU A 242 5.93 22.23 -12.30
C LEU A 242 5.98 20.72 -12.52
N SER A 243 6.94 20.10 -11.89
CA SER A 243 7.07 18.64 -11.81
C SER A 243 7.42 18.25 -10.38
N SER A 244 6.57 17.44 -9.77
CA SER A 244 6.81 16.86 -8.44
C SER A 244 6.80 15.33 -8.54
N THR A 245 7.53 14.67 -7.65
CA THR A 245 7.60 13.22 -7.67
C THR A 245 6.27 12.59 -7.28
N TYR A 246 6.06 11.36 -7.72
CA TYR A 246 4.92 10.54 -7.29
C TYR A 246 4.80 10.49 -5.77
N GLU A 247 5.91 10.29 -5.07
CA GLU A 247 5.92 10.22 -3.61
C GLU A 247 5.58 11.54 -2.92
N CYS A 248 5.95 12.69 -3.52
CA CYS A 248 5.50 14.01 -3.02
C CYS A 248 3.98 14.17 -3.09
N HIS A 249 3.36 13.75 -4.17
CA HIS A 249 1.91 13.78 -4.33
C HIS A 249 1.21 12.81 -3.38
N LEU A 250 1.75 11.59 -3.18
CA LEU A 250 1.25 10.63 -2.21
C LEU A 250 1.28 11.21 -0.79
N ASN A 251 2.39 11.82 -0.40
CA ASN A 251 2.53 12.45 0.91
C ASN A 251 1.56 13.60 1.11
N LYS A 252 1.33 14.42 0.08
CA LYS A 252 0.31 15.48 0.12
C LYS A 252 -1.08 14.91 0.29
N TYR A 253 -1.41 13.85 -0.42
CA TYR A 253 -2.70 13.18 -0.30
C TYR A 253 -2.97 12.71 1.14
N PHE A 254 -2.02 12.01 1.75
CA PHE A 254 -2.16 11.53 3.12
C PHE A 254 -2.00 12.62 4.19
N PHE A 255 -1.36 13.72 3.87
CA PHE A 255 -1.34 14.89 4.73
C PHE A 255 -2.73 15.53 4.87
N ILE A 256 -3.51 15.56 3.80
CA ILE A 256 -4.89 16.08 3.77
C ILE A 256 -5.88 15.01 4.20
N ASN A 257 -5.78 13.82 3.62
CA ASN A 257 -6.68 12.68 3.86
C ASN A 257 -5.99 11.70 4.80
N LYS A 258 -6.07 11.96 6.11
CA LYS A 258 -5.35 11.16 7.11
C LYS A 258 -5.68 9.67 6.99
N PRO A 259 -4.68 8.79 6.87
CA PRO A 259 -4.93 7.35 6.79
C PRO A 259 -5.52 6.84 8.11
N THR A 260 -6.39 5.84 8.00
CA THR A 260 -7.04 5.22 9.16
C THR A 260 -6.16 4.17 9.84
N LYS A 261 -5.11 3.73 9.16
CA LYS A 261 -4.12 2.78 9.66
C LYS A 261 -2.76 3.04 9.00
N LEU A 262 -1.71 2.96 9.79
CA LEU A 262 -0.34 3.07 9.29
C LEU A 262 0.41 1.77 9.52
N LEU A 263 1.22 1.40 8.53
CA LEU A 263 2.17 0.30 8.65
C LEU A 263 3.53 0.86 9.06
N SER A 264 4.12 0.28 10.08
CA SER A 264 5.44 0.66 10.57
C SER A 264 6.55 0.39 9.54
N PRO A 265 7.76 0.90 9.74
CA PRO A 265 8.91 0.58 8.88
C PRO A 265 9.23 -0.91 8.76
N GLU A 266 8.74 -1.77 9.64
CA GLU A 266 8.88 -3.24 9.53
C GLU A 266 8.23 -3.80 8.26
N TYR A 267 7.27 -3.07 7.68
CA TYR A 267 6.58 -3.47 6.45
C TYR A 267 7.27 -3.04 5.15
N ASN A 268 8.34 -2.29 5.22
CA ASN A 268 9.25 -2.01 4.08
C ASN A 268 10.60 -1.53 4.63
N TRP A 269 11.44 -2.47 5.02
CA TRP A 269 12.75 -2.19 5.56
C TRP A 269 13.83 -2.35 4.48
N ASP A 270 14.78 -1.40 4.42
CA ASP A 270 15.95 -1.51 3.55
C ASP A 270 17.07 -2.26 4.30
N PRO A 271 17.48 -3.44 3.83
CA PRO A 271 18.55 -4.20 4.46
C PRO A 271 19.91 -3.50 4.47
N ALA A 272 20.09 -2.49 3.61
CA ALA A 272 21.33 -1.67 3.59
C ALA A 272 21.42 -0.73 4.81
N PHE A 273 20.30 -0.45 5.49
CA PHE A 273 20.32 0.34 6.71
C PHE A 273 20.74 -0.50 7.91
N ARG A 274 21.49 0.15 8.82
CA ARG A 274 21.73 -0.44 10.13
C ARG A 274 20.37 -0.61 10.84
N THR A 275 20.02 -1.85 11.18
CA THR A 275 18.74 -2.16 11.83
C THR A 275 18.77 -1.74 13.30
N PRO A 276 17.96 -0.76 13.71
CA PRO A 276 17.85 -0.38 15.11
C PRO A 276 17.02 -1.41 15.91
N PRO A 277 17.12 -1.43 17.25
CA PRO A 277 16.41 -2.41 18.08
C PRO A 277 14.88 -2.30 18.01
N GLN A 278 14.34 -1.17 17.54
CA GLN A 278 12.89 -0.99 17.33
C GLN A 278 12.34 -1.85 16.19
N ILE A 279 13.17 -2.19 15.21
CA ILE A 279 12.80 -3.09 14.13
C ILE A 279 13.00 -4.52 14.59
N LYS A 280 11.95 -5.12 15.13
CA LYS A 280 11.99 -6.48 15.68
C LYS A 280 11.75 -7.56 14.65
N HIS A 281 10.94 -7.27 13.63
CA HIS A 281 10.56 -8.24 12.63
C HIS A 281 10.29 -7.59 11.28
N VAL A 282 11.17 -7.81 10.32
CA VAL A 282 11.00 -7.31 8.96
C VAL A 282 9.97 -8.16 8.22
N LYS A 283 8.83 -7.56 7.88
CA LYS A 283 7.75 -8.20 7.11
C LYS A 283 8.03 -8.19 5.61
N ILE A 284 8.49 -7.06 5.13
CA ILE A 284 8.85 -6.84 3.73
C ILE A 284 10.20 -6.14 3.70
N ALA A 285 11.12 -6.66 2.89
CA ALA A 285 12.42 -6.05 2.63
C ALA A 285 12.41 -5.34 1.28
N CYS A 286 12.88 -4.10 1.24
CA CYS A 286 13.16 -3.40 0.01
C CYS A 286 14.34 -4.07 -0.69
N GLN A 287 14.25 -4.28 -2.00
CA GLN A 287 15.39 -4.64 -2.85
C GLN A 287 16.03 -3.35 -3.37
N SER A 288 17.03 -2.85 -2.68
CA SER A 288 17.88 -1.81 -3.23
C SER A 288 18.65 -2.40 -4.41
N LYS A 289 18.24 -2.10 -5.62
CA LYS A 289 19.16 -2.20 -6.77
C LYS A 289 20.29 -1.23 -6.44
N GLY A 290 21.51 -1.74 -6.28
CA GLY A 290 22.67 -0.93 -5.94
C GLY A 290 22.63 0.37 -6.74
N ILE A 291 22.75 1.48 -6.06
CA ILE A 291 22.94 2.78 -6.69
C ILE A 291 24.27 2.67 -7.42
N TRP A 292 24.21 2.42 -8.70
CA TRP A 292 25.38 2.64 -9.56
C TRP A 292 25.58 4.15 -9.58
N VAL A 293 26.44 4.60 -8.67
CA VAL A 293 27.02 5.94 -8.74
C VAL A 293 27.90 5.94 -9.98
N ASN A 294 27.42 6.57 -11.03
CA ASN A 294 28.25 7.09 -12.14
C ASN A 294 28.20 8.62 -12.08
#